data_9562eec8dbbab9d7cc69b2f560060e66
#
_entry.id   9562eec8dbbab9d7cc69b2f560060e66
#
_cell.length_a   1.000
_cell.length_b   1.000
_cell.length_c   1.000
_cell.angle_alpha   90.00
_cell.angle_beta   90.00
_cell.angle_gamma   90.00
#
_symmetry.space_group_name_H-M   'P 1'
#
loop_
_entity.id
_entity.type
_entity.pdbx_description
1 polymer ?
#
loop_
_entity_poly.entity_id
_entity_poly.type
_entity_poly.pdbx_seq_one_letter_code
_entity_poly.pdbx_strand_id
1 'polypeptide(L)'
;GIKVYLFSPTDTYLGHSKFSDAHGKTIFNLPQKSYKVRADYLGQQFWSEDFRSQDVTVTIQQGLAEIHAQRSGNDVAGAKVYLFNETGSYLGWNEITDPTGIAEFVLPDRAYRFRIDENGEQHWTPLIQIHAGEQSMIDFDLGH
;
A
#
# COMPACT_ATOMS: atom_id res chain seq x y z
N GLY A 1 -3.56 0.53 11.71
CA GLY A 1 -3.94 1.88 11.51
C GLY A 1 -4.56 2.24 10.17
N ILE A 2 -5.47 1.42 9.65
CA ILE A 2 -6.22 1.79 8.43
C ILE A 2 -7.44 2.59 8.85
N LYS A 3 -7.67 3.72 8.17
CA LYS A 3 -8.84 4.54 8.46
C LYS A 3 -10.08 3.98 7.80
N VAL A 4 -11.11 3.76 8.60
CA VAL A 4 -12.38 3.16 8.19
C VAL A 4 -13.49 4.19 8.37
N TYR A 5 -14.22 4.45 7.30
CA TYR A 5 -15.33 5.42 7.27
C TYR A 5 -16.66 4.69 7.18
N LEU A 6 -17.66 5.20 7.91
CA LEU A 6 -19.00 4.63 7.93
C LEU A 6 -19.91 5.35 6.95
N PHE A 7 -20.63 4.58 6.13
CA PHE A 7 -21.55 5.08 5.11
C PHE A 7 -22.93 4.42 5.22
N SER A 8 -23.95 5.11 4.73
CA SER A 8 -25.25 4.50 4.47
C SER A 8 -25.18 3.56 3.27
N PRO A 9 -26.18 2.66 3.06
CA PRO A 9 -26.19 1.81 1.86
C PRO A 9 -26.24 2.58 0.55
N THR A 10 -26.66 3.85 0.59
CA THR A 10 -26.72 4.73 -0.58
C THR A 10 -25.45 5.58 -0.73
N ASP A 11 -24.35 5.21 -0.07
CA ASP A 11 -23.05 5.83 -0.15
C ASP A 11 -22.98 7.26 0.41
N THR A 12 -23.81 7.55 1.41
CA THR A 12 -23.75 8.82 2.15
C THR A 12 -22.88 8.65 3.38
N TYR A 13 -21.85 9.48 3.51
CA TYR A 13 -20.98 9.46 4.68
C TYR A 13 -21.74 9.92 5.92
N LEU A 14 -21.67 9.11 7.00
CA LEU A 14 -22.44 9.36 8.22
C LEU A 14 -21.66 10.11 9.31
N GLY A 15 -20.48 10.62 8.98
CA GLY A 15 -19.70 11.44 9.90
C GLY A 15 -18.91 10.65 10.95
N HIS A 16 -18.82 9.32 10.83
CA HIS A 16 -18.07 8.48 11.77
C HIS A 16 -16.91 7.79 11.05
N SER A 17 -15.72 7.93 11.62
CA SER A 17 -14.54 7.23 11.12
C SER A 17 -13.67 6.79 12.30
N LYS A 18 -12.95 5.69 12.14
CA LYS A 18 -12.03 5.16 13.14
C LYS A 18 -10.86 4.49 12.45
N PHE A 19 -9.75 4.38 13.18
CA PHE A 19 -8.60 3.61 12.73
C PHE A 19 -8.72 2.16 13.20
N SER A 20 -8.33 1.21 12.38
CA SER A 20 -8.24 -0.17 12.79
C SER A 20 -7.11 -0.36 13.81
N ASP A 21 -7.27 -1.36 14.68
CA ASP A 21 -6.27 -1.72 15.69
C ASP A 21 -5.16 -2.60 15.08
N ALA A 22 -4.29 -3.12 15.93
CA ALA A 22 -3.17 -3.97 15.50
C ALA A 22 -3.62 -5.28 14.83
N HIS A 23 -4.87 -5.68 15.04
CA HIS A 23 -5.46 -6.88 14.42
C HIS A 23 -6.33 -6.54 13.21
N GLY A 24 -6.32 -5.28 12.75
CA GLY A 24 -7.10 -4.83 11.62
C GLY A 24 -8.59 -4.65 11.93
N LYS A 25 -8.95 -4.49 13.21
CA LYS A 25 -10.35 -4.39 13.64
C LYS A 25 -10.70 -3.00 14.13
N THR A 26 -11.95 -2.61 13.88
CA THR A 26 -12.56 -1.44 14.50
C THR A 26 -14.02 -1.74 14.81
N ILE A 27 -14.57 -1.05 15.80
CA ILE A 27 -15.93 -1.28 16.27
C ILE A 27 -16.70 0.02 16.25
N PHE A 28 -17.89 -0.02 15.66
CA PHE A 28 -18.87 1.06 15.71
C PHE A 28 -20.10 0.57 16.45
N ASN A 29 -20.56 1.33 17.45
CA ASN A 29 -21.80 1.08 18.15
C ASN A 29 -22.92 1.87 17.44
N LEU A 30 -23.81 1.16 16.76
CA LEU A 30 -24.75 1.78 15.82
C LEU A 30 -26.18 1.28 16.05
N PRO A 31 -27.20 2.12 15.73
CA PRO A 31 -28.57 1.65 15.61
C PRO A 31 -28.68 0.51 14.60
N GLN A 32 -29.69 -0.33 14.77
CA GLN A 32 -29.92 -1.46 13.85
C GLN A 32 -30.44 -0.97 12.50
N LYS A 33 -29.54 -0.77 11.59
CA LYS A 33 -29.79 -0.35 10.19
C LYS A 33 -28.77 -1.05 9.30
N SER A 34 -28.93 -0.87 8.01
CA SER A 34 -27.90 -1.33 7.05
C SER A 34 -26.86 -0.23 6.85
N TYR A 35 -25.61 -0.64 6.71
CA TYR A 35 -24.45 0.24 6.55
C TYR A 35 -23.47 -0.33 5.56
N LYS A 36 -22.55 0.52 5.11
CA LYS A 36 -21.29 0.14 4.43
C LYS A 36 -20.13 0.76 5.15
N VAL A 37 -18.96 0.16 5.02
CA VAL A 37 -17.70 0.80 5.44
C VAL A 37 -16.74 0.89 4.27
N ARG A 38 -15.90 1.91 4.32
CA ARG A 38 -14.82 2.11 3.35
C ARG A 38 -13.51 2.19 4.11
N ALA A 39 -12.57 1.34 3.74
CA ALA A 39 -11.21 1.37 4.26
C ALA A 39 -10.32 2.10 3.24
N ASP A 40 -9.60 3.12 3.69
CA ASP A 40 -8.69 3.88 2.84
C ASP A 40 -7.26 3.46 3.15
N TYR A 41 -6.53 3.01 2.12
CA TYR A 41 -5.17 2.53 2.27
C TYR A 41 -4.32 2.86 1.04
N LEU A 42 -3.18 3.50 1.26
CA LEU A 42 -2.22 3.90 0.21
C LEU A 42 -2.90 4.62 -0.98
N GLY A 43 -3.80 5.55 -0.67
CA GLY A 43 -4.50 6.34 -1.67
C GLY A 43 -5.60 5.61 -2.41
N GLN A 44 -5.94 4.40 -2.00
CA GLN A 44 -7.02 3.61 -2.58
C GLN A 44 -8.16 3.41 -1.59
N GLN A 45 -9.35 3.19 -2.11
CA GLN A 45 -10.57 2.99 -1.34
C GLN A 45 -11.09 1.58 -1.53
N PHE A 46 -11.34 0.90 -0.41
CA PHE A 46 -11.85 -0.47 -0.40
C PHE A 46 -13.17 -0.51 0.35
N TRP A 47 -14.23 -0.95 -0.33
CA TRP A 47 -15.59 -0.94 0.18
C TRP A 47 -16.03 -2.31 0.67
N SER A 48 -16.86 -2.32 1.72
CA SER A 48 -17.59 -3.51 2.13
C SER A 48 -18.88 -3.66 1.34
N GLU A 49 -19.48 -4.82 1.46
CA GLU A 49 -20.89 -5.01 1.12
C GLU A 49 -21.78 -4.35 2.19
N ASP A 50 -23.09 -4.22 1.91
CA ASP A 50 -24.04 -3.81 2.92
C ASP A 50 -24.06 -4.82 4.07
N PHE A 51 -24.09 -4.32 5.30
CA PHE A 51 -24.18 -5.19 6.48
C PHE A 51 -25.13 -4.59 7.50
N ARG A 52 -25.65 -5.42 8.37
CA ARG A 52 -26.59 -5.01 9.43
C ARG A 52 -26.28 -5.77 10.71
N SER A 53 -25.85 -5.02 11.75
CA SER A 53 -25.63 -5.55 13.11
C SER A 53 -24.79 -6.83 13.17
N GLN A 54 -23.76 -6.93 12.34
CA GLN A 54 -22.90 -8.11 12.25
C GLN A 54 -21.48 -7.69 11.89
N ASP A 55 -20.56 -8.62 12.00
CA ASP A 55 -19.20 -8.41 11.54
C ASP A 55 -19.17 -8.35 10.02
N VAL A 56 -18.40 -7.42 9.49
CA VAL A 56 -18.11 -7.31 8.07
C VAL A 56 -16.61 -7.25 7.86
N THR A 57 -16.13 -7.88 6.80
CA THR A 57 -14.71 -7.88 6.46
C THR A 57 -14.49 -7.15 5.14
N VAL A 58 -13.52 -6.24 5.15
CA VAL A 58 -12.99 -5.62 3.93
C VAL A 58 -11.63 -6.25 3.69
N THR A 59 -11.50 -6.96 2.58
CA THR A 59 -10.23 -7.62 2.23
C THR A 59 -9.47 -6.78 1.23
N ILE A 60 -8.22 -6.45 1.58
CA ILE A 60 -7.29 -5.77 0.69
C ILE A 60 -6.29 -6.81 0.19
N GLN A 61 -6.46 -7.23 -1.05
CA GLN A 61 -5.56 -8.20 -1.65
C GLN A 61 -4.25 -7.54 -2.04
N GLN A 62 -3.14 -8.16 -1.65
CA GLN A 62 -1.81 -7.57 -1.80
C GLN A 62 -0.83 -8.54 -2.43
N GLY A 63 0.17 -7.99 -3.11
CA GLY A 63 1.34 -8.71 -3.59
C GLY A 63 2.61 -8.17 -2.94
N LEU A 64 3.70 -8.90 -3.09
CA LEU A 64 5.01 -8.51 -2.59
C LEU A 64 5.85 -7.94 -3.72
N ALA A 65 6.38 -6.73 -3.52
CA ALA A 65 7.37 -6.11 -4.41
C ALA A 65 8.72 -6.07 -3.72
N GLU A 66 9.73 -6.65 -4.36
CA GLU A 66 11.12 -6.59 -3.90
C GLU A 66 11.91 -5.72 -4.88
N ILE A 67 12.41 -4.60 -4.41
CA ILE A 67 13.25 -3.72 -5.23
C ILE A 67 14.70 -4.05 -4.93
N HIS A 68 15.40 -4.58 -5.92
CA HIS A 68 16.77 -5.02 -5.80
C HIS A 68 17.70 -4.00 -6.47
N ALA A 69 18.39 -3.23 -5.66
CA ALA A 69 19.32 -2.19 -6.14
C ALA A 69 20.71 -2.78 -6.34
N GLN A 70 21.26 -2.59 -7.54
CA GLN A 70 22.58 -3.08 -7.92
C GLN A 70 23.37 -1.97 -8.61
N ARG A 71 24.68 -2.05 -8.50
CA ARG A 71 25.61 -1.22 -9.29
C ARG A 71 26.71 -2.10 -9.85
N SER A 72 26.78 -2.16 -11.18
CA SER A 72 27.78 -3.00 -11.88
C SER A 72 27.76 -4.46 -11.38
N GLY A 73 26.56 -5.00 -11.16
CA GLY A 73 26.37 -6.38 -10.70
C GLY A 73 26.54 -6.61 -9.21
N ASN A 74 26.85 -5.56 -8.44
CA ASN A 74 26.99 -5.65 -6.98
C ASN A 74 25.77 -5.12 -6.26
N ASP A 75 25.36 -5.78 -5.19
CA ASP A 75 24.24 -5.35 -4.37
C ASP A 75 24.56 -4.02 -3.66
N VAL A 76 23.59 -3.12 -3.63
CA VAL A 76 23.72 -1.81 -2.99
C VAL A 76 22.86 -1.77 -1.74
N ALA A 77 23.50 -1.81 -0.57
CA ALA A 77 22.87 -1.63 0.71
C ALA A 77 22.74 -0.15 1.04
N GLY A 78 21.72 0.21 1.84
CA GLY A 78 21.55 1.56 2.34
C GLY A 78 20.95 2.55 1.35
N ALA A 79 20.51 2.11 0.19
CA ALA A 79 19.77 2.96 -0.75
C ALA A 79 18.34 3.15 -0.27
N LYS A 80 17.82 4.38 -0.39
CA LYS A 80 16.48 4.70 0.08
C LYS A 80 15.50 4.58 -1.08
N VAL A 81 14.47 3.78 -0.89
CA VAL A 81 13.45 3.49 -1.91
C VAL A 81 12.13 4.10 -1.48
N TYR A 82 11.59 4.99 -2.30
CA TYR A 82 10.32 5.68 -2.05
C TYR A 82 9.24 5.13 -2.95
N LEU A 83 8.05 4.94 -2.40
CA LEU A 83 6.89 4.41 -3.11
C LEU A 83 6.02 5.54 -3.65
N PHE A 84 5.70 5.48 -4.95
CA PHE A 84 4.83 6.43 -5.63
C PHE A 84 3.69 5.70 -6.34
N ASN A 85 2.56 6.39 -6.52
CA ASN A 85 1.48 5.84 -7.34
C ASN A 85 1.77 6.04 -8.84
N GLU A 86 0.86 5.57 -9.70
CA GLU A 86 1.02 5.66 -11.16
C GLU A 86 1.06 7.09 -11.70
N THR A 87 0.50 8.06 -10.97
CA THR A 87 0.52 9.47 -11.36
C THR A 87 1.71 10.23 -10.82
N GLY A 88 2.60 9.55 -10.07
CA GLY A 88 3.82 10.14 -9.53
C GLY A 88 3.64 10.84 -8.19
N SER A 89 2.56 10.54 -7.45
CA SER A 89 2.38 11.06 -6.09
C SER A 89 3.00 10.13 -5.05
N TYR A 90 3.76 10.70 -4.13
CA TYR A 90 4.39 9.93 -3.05
C TYR A 90 3.32 9.41 -2.07
N LEU A 91 3.40 8.11 -1.76
CA LEU A 91 2.40 7.45 -0.91
C LEU A 91 2.79 7.39 0.58
N GLY A 92 3.87 8.08 0.96
CA GLY A 92 4.27 8.19 2.36
C GLY A 92 5.02 6.98 2.91
N TRP A 93 5.46 6.06 2.06
CA TRP A 93 6.18 4.86 2.47
C TRP A 93 7.52 4.76 1.77
N ASN A 94 8.59 4.60 2.55
CA ASN A 94 9.93 4.36 2.03
C ASN A 94 10.61 3.28 2.86
N GLU A 95 11.53 2.57 2.22
CA GLU A 95 12.35 1.54 2.83
C GLU A 95 13.80 1.74 2.42
N ILE A 96 14.72 1.18 3.20
CA ILE A 96 16.15 1.20 2.92
C ILE A 96 16.58 -0.20 2.50
N THR A 97 17.37 -0.31 1.42
CA THR A 97 17.85 -1.61 0.98
C THR A 97 18.74 -2.25 2.04
N ASP A 98 18.56 -3.55 2.21
CA ASP A 98 19.33 -4.37 3.15
C ASP A 98 20.73 -4.72 2.58
N PRO A 99 21.56 -5.50 3.31
CA PRO A 99 22.88 -5.90 2.79
C PRO A 99 22.86 -6.69 1.49
N THR A 100 21.70 -7.28 1.11
CA THR A 100 21.53 -7.95 -0.19
C THR A 100 20.98 -7.01 -1.26
N GLY A 101 20.84 -5.73 -0.95
CA GLY A 101 20.35 -4.70 -1.87
C GLY A 101 18.84 -4.69 -2.06
N ILE A 102 18.06 -5.30 -1.16
CA ILE A 102 16.62 -5.48 -1.34
C ILE A 102 15.84 -4.63 -0.36
N ALA A 103 14.82 -3.93 -0.89
CA ALA A 103 13.77 -3.27 -0.13
C ALA A 103 12.43 -3.91 -0.49
N GLU A 104 11.62 -4.27 0.52
CA GLU A 104 10.37 -4.98 0.33
C GLU A 104 9.16 -4.11 0.62
N PHE A 105 8.13 -4.26 -0.21
CA PHE A 105 6.84 -3.59 -0.04
C PHE A 105 5.70 -4.59 -0.26
N VAL A 106 4.78 -4.66 0.67
CA VAL A 106 3.53 -5.41 0.50
C VAL A 106 2.45 -4.43 0.08
N LEU A 107 1.94 -4.57 -1.13
CA LEU A 107 1.14 -3.54 -1.78
C LEU A 107 -0.16 -4.10 -2.36
N PRO A 108 -1.26 -3.31 -2.32
CA PRO A 108 -2.47 -3.66 -3.06
C PRO A 108 -2.19 -3.83 -4.55
N ASP A 109 -3.00 -4.65 -5.21
CA ASP A 109 -2.93 -4.90 -6.66
C ASP A 109 -3.16 -3.60 -7.42
N ARG A 110 -2.08 -3.03 -7.97
CA ARG A 110 -2.09 -1.75 -8.68
C ARG A 110 -0.72 -1.52 -9.30
N ALA A 111 -0.63 -0.51 -10.17
CA ALA A 111 0.64 -0.06 -10.73
C ALA A 111 1.28 1.02 -9.83
N TYR A 112 2.58 0.90 -9.65
CA TYR A 112 3.37 1.81 -8.81
C TYR A 112 4.65 2.21 -9.50
N ARG A 113 5.28 3.28 -9.01
CA ARG A 113 6.65 3.65 -9.35
C ARG A 113 7.47 3.72 -8.08
N PHE A 114 8.75 3.48 -8.21
CA PHE A 114 9.70 3.59 -7.11
C PHE A 114 10.81 4.55 -7.49
N ARG A 115 11.25 5.34 -6.53
CA ARG A 115 12.42 6.19 -6.70
C ARG A 115 13.49 5.71 -5.74
N ILE A 116 14.67 5.43 -6.27
CA ILE A 116 15.81 4.97 -5.49
C ILE A 116 16.79 6.12 -5.37
N ASP A 117 17.00 6.59 -4.14
CA ASP A 117 17.93 7.67 -3.85
C ASP A 117 19.19 7.10 -3.25
N GLU A 118 20.34 7.38 -3.89
CA GLU A 118 21.63 6.89 -3.45
C GLU A 118 22.73 7.83 -3.94
N ASN A 119 23.68 8.17 -3.06
CA ASN A 119 24.80 9.07 -3.35
C ASN A 119 24.36 10.42 -3.95
N GLY A 120 23.23 10.97 -3.47
CA GLY A 120 22.72 12.26 -3.95
C GLY A 120 22.04 12.20 -5.32
N GLU A 121 21.92 11.03 -5.90
CA GLU A 121 21.25 10.80 -7.17
C GLU A 121 19.88 10.18 -6.97
N GLN A 122 18.93 10.50 -7.86
CA GLN A 122 17.57 9.96 -7.85
C GLN A 122 17.37 9.12 -9.11
N HIS A 123 16.95 7.88 -8.90
CA HIS A 123 16.71 6.93 -10.00
C HIS A 123 15.26 6.47 -9.95
N TRP A 124 14.54 6.60 -11.07
CA TRP A 124 13.16 6.22 -11.17
C TRP A 124 13.00 4.89 -11.90
N THR A 125 12.12 4.03 -11.37
CA THR A 125 11.69 2.85 -12.11
C THR A 125 10.61 3.22 -13.12
N PRO A 126 10.37 2.39 -14.15
CA PRO A 126 9.15 2.47 -14.94
C PRO A 126 7.95 2.08 -14.07
N LEU A 127 6.74 2.19 -14.63
CA LEU A 127 5.53 1.68 -13.98
C LEU A 127 5.64 0.17 -13.77
N ILE A 128 5.36 -0.28 -12.56
CA ILE A 128 5.44 -1.69 -12.18
C ILE A 128 4.07 -2.12 -11.68
N GLN A 129 3.48 -3.11 -12.34
CA GLN A 129 2.21 -3.69 -11.92
C GLN A 129 2.46 -4.75 -10.85
N ILE A 130 1.85 -4.56 -9.69
CA ILE A 130 1.85 -5.54 -8.60
C ILE A 130 0.57 -6.33 -8.68
N HIS A 131 0.68 -7.66 -8.66
CA HIS A 131 -0.47 -8.57 -8.69
C HIS A 131 -0.67 -9.21 -7.33
N ALA A 132 -1.92 -9.25 -6.87
CA ALA A 132 -2.28 -9.86 -5.61
C ALA A 132 -1.84 -11.34 -5.56
N GLY A 133 -1.27 -11.75 -4.43
CA GLY A 133 -0.79 -13.12 -4.23
C GLY A 133 0.52 -13.46 -4.93
N GLU A 134 1.10 -12.53 -5.67
CA GLU A 134 2.35 -12.75 -6.39
C GLU A 134 3.52 -12.04 -5.71
N GLN A 135 4.71 -12.57 -5.95
CA GLN A 135 5.98 -11.99 -5.54
C GLN A 135 6.70 -11.52 -6.80
N SER A 136 7.07 -10.25 -6.84
CA SER A 136 7.77 -9.64 -7.98
C SER A 136 9.09 -9.07 -7.52
N MET A 137 10.18 -9.52 -8.13
CA MET A 137 11.50 -8.92 -7.90
C MET A 137 11.85 -8.02 -9.08
N ILE A 138 12.18 -6.78 -8.78
CA ILE A 138 12.57 -5.79 -9.76
C ILE A 138 14.05 -5.48 -9.56
N ASP A 139 14.88 -5.95 -10.47
CA ASP A 139 16.30 -5.62 -10.48
C ASP A 139 16.48 -4.24 -11.09
N PHE A 140 17.16 -3.38 -10.37
CA PHE A 140 17.40 -2.01 -10.83
C PHE A 140 18.89 -1.69 -10.76
N ASP A 141 19.49 -1.39 -11.91
CA ASP A 141 20.90 -1.03 -12.00
C ASP A 141 21.05 0.50 -11.82
N LEU A 142 21.77 0.89 -10.77
CA LEU A 142 22.03 2.30 -10.46
C LEU A 142 23.14 2.90 -11.34
N GLY A 143 23.72 2.12 -12.25
CA GLY A 143 24.78 2.57 -13.12
C GLY A 143 26.17 2.35 -12.56
N HIS A 144 27.11 3.12 -13.05
CA HIS A 144 28.54 2.93 -12.78
C HIS A 144 29.08 3.84 -11.70
#